data_73e396a07edbdf3cc7d0022c54c82e0c
#
_entry.id   73e396a07edbdf3cc7d0022c54c82e0c
#
_cell.length_a   1.000
_cell.length_b   1.000
_cell.length_c   1.000
_cell.angle_alpha   90.00
_cell.angle_beta   90.00
_cell.angle_gamma   90.00
#
_symmetry.space_group_name_H-M   'P 1'
#
loop_
_entity.id
_entity.type
_entity.pdbx_description
1 polymer ?
#
loop_
_entity_poly.entity_id
_entity_poly.type
_entity_poly.pdbx_seq_one_letter_code
_entity_poly.pdbx_strand_id
1 'polypeptide(L)'
;MELLLDRLTKQYGSKIAVDCVSATLKPGVYGLLGANGAGKTTLMRMLCAILESTSGEVLWNGKEITSLGADYRNVLGYLPQDFGYYPNYTAMEFLMYVAALKGIPKDMAKKRANELLEVVGLSNVANKKVKTFSGGMKQRVGIAQALLNNPGILILDEPT
;
A
#
# COMPACT_ATOMS: atom_id res chain seq x y z
N MET A 1 -2.08 15.47 10.84
CA MET A 1 -2.33 14.37 9.90
C MET A 1 -3.42 13.49 10.48
N GLU A 2 -4.52 13.33 9.76
CA GLU A 2 -5.70 12.59 10.24
C GLU A 2 -6.40 11.91 9.05
N LEU A 3 -6.80 10.64 9.22
CA LEU A 3 -7.63 9.90 8.28
C LEU A 3 -8.95 9.59 8.98
N LEU A 4 -10.04 10.16 8.50
CA LEU A 4 -11.38 9.93 9.02
C LEU A 4 -12.16 9.01 8.09
N LEU A 5 -12.73 7.95 8.66
CA LEU A 5 -13.73 7.11 8.03
C LEU A 5 -15.09 7.55 8.56
N ASP A 6 -16.00 7.96 7.68
CA ASP A 6 -17.35 8.35 8.07
C ASP A 6 -18.38 7.38 7.47
N ARG A 7 -18.94 6.51 8.33
CA ARG A 7 -20.00 5.53 8.02
C ARG A 7 -19.72 4.72 6.74
N LEU A 8 -18.47 4.31 6.59
CA LEU A 8 -17.96 3.66 5.40
C LEU A 8 -18.61 2.29 5.22
N THR A 9 -19.28 2.08 4.10
CA THR A 9 -19.99 0.83 3.78
C THR A 9 -19.60 0.33 2.40
N LYS A 10 -19.40 -0.99 2.28
CA LYS A 10 -19.25 -1.66 0.98
C LYS A 10 -20.17 -2.86 0.90
N GLN A 11 -21.04 -2.84 -0.10
CA GLN A 11 -21.98 -3.91 -0.41
C GLN A 11 -21.73 -4.45 -1.81
N TYR A 12 -21.75 -5.77 -1.95
CA TYR A 12 -21.68 -6.49 -3.22
C TYR A 12 -22.97 -7.29 -3.39
N GLY A 13 -23.88 -6.80 -4.23
CA GLY A 13 -25.21 -7.39 -4.36
C GLY A 13 -25.93 -7.43 -3.02
N SER A 14 -26.25 -8.62 -2.50
CA SER A 14 -26.88 -8.79 -1.17
C SER A 14 -25.87 -8.90 -0.02
N LYS A 15 -24.57 -9.03 -0.30
CA LYS A 15 -23.53 -9.21 0.73
C LYS A 15 -22.95 -7.87 1.15
N ILE A 16 -23.04 -7.54 2.44
CA ILE A 16 -22.34 -6.41 3.05
C ILE A 16 -20.94 -6.89 3.48
N ALA A 17 -19.90 -6.34 2.89
CA ALA A 17 -18.50 -6.68 3.19
C ALA A 17 -17.90 -5.77 4.27
N VAL A 18 -18.30 -4.50 4.29
CA VAL A 18 -17.95 -3.51 5.31
C VAL A 18 -19.24 -2.76 5.64
N ASP A 19 -19.58 -2.71 6.92
CA ASP A 19 -20.86 -2.17 7.39
C ASP A 19 -20.68 -0.98 8.31
N CYS A 20 -20.99 0.21 7.80
CA CYS A 20 -21.09 1.48 8.54
C CYS A 20 -19.89 1.75 9.49
N VAL A 21 -18.66 1.54 9.00
CA VAL A 21 -17.45 1.71 9.81
C VAL A 21 -17.12 3.18 9.93
N SER A 22 -16.99 3.68 11.17
CA SER A 22 -16.55 5.03 11.47
C SER A 22 -15.34 4.98 12.39
N ALA A 23 -14.28 5.71 12.05
CA ALA A 23 -13.06 5.79 12.84
C ALA A 23 -12.27 7.04 12.49
N THR A 24 -11.55 7.57 13.48
CA THR A 24 -10.58 8.64 13.28
C THR A 24 -9.19 8.11 13.59
N LEU A 25 -8.35 8.01 12.55
CA LEU A 25 -6.98 7.53 12.67
C LEU A 25 -6.01 8.72 12.68
N LYS A 26 -5.34 8.90 13.81
CA LYS A 26 -4.26 9.87 14.01
C LYS A 26 -2.91 9.21 13.76
N PRO A 27 -1.77 9.95 13.73
CA PRO A 27 -0.47 9.32 13.61
C PRO A 27 -0.25 8.23 14.65
N GLY A 28 0.06 7.01 14.19
CA GLY A 28 0.20 5.81 15.02
C GLY A 28 0.19 4.53 14.19
N VAL A 29 0.30 3.40 14.87
CA VAL A 29 0.23 2.06 14.26
C VAL A 29 -1.11 1.42 14.65
N TYR A 30 -1.86 0.96 13.67
CA TYR A 30 -3.17 0.34 13.83
C TYR A 30 -3.17 -1.09 13.29
N GLY A 31 -3.67 -2.02 14.08
CA GLY A 31 -3.90 -3.40 13.66
C GLY A 31 -5.37 -3.64 13.34
N LEU A 32 -5.65 -4.08 12.11
CA LEU A 32 -6.99 -4.49 11.72
C LEU A 32 -7.15 -6.00 11.93
N LEU A 33 -7.88 -6.37 12.96
CA LEU A 33 -8.10 -7.77 13.36
C LEU A 33 -9.47 -8.27 12.90
N GLY A 34 -9.53 -9.53 12.54
CA GLY A 34 -10.77 -10.20 12.13
C GLY A 34 -10.52 -11.51 11.40
N ALA A 35 -11.53 -12.37 11.35
CA ALA A 35 -11.47 -13.63 10.62
C ALA A 35 -11.27 -13.42 9.11
N ASN A 36 -10.87 -14.48 8.38
CA ASN A 36 -10.82 -14.45 6.93
C ASN A 36 -12.23 -14.20 6.38
N GLY A 37 -12.33 -13.29 5.39
CA GLY A 37 -13.62 -12.87 4.85
C GLY A 37 -14.36 -11.80 5.66
N ALA A 38 -13.80 -11.28 6.75
CA ALA A 38 -14.41 -10.21 7.55
C ALA A 38 -14.37 -8.81 6.91
N GLY A 39 -13.91 -8.70 5.65
CA GLY A 39 -13.89 -7.42 4.94
C GLY A 39 -12.63 -6.59 5.13
N LYS A 40 -11.58 -7.11 5.80
CA LYS A 40 -10.32 -6.39 6.04
C LYS A 40 -9.68 -5.84 4.76
N THR A 41 -9.44 -6.70 3.78
CA THR A 41 -8.88 -6.31 2.47
C THR A 41 -9.80 -5.33 1.73
N THR A 42 -11.13 -5.51 1.83
CA THR A 42 -12.11 -4.56 1.25
C THR A 42 -11.96 -3.18 1.88
N LEU A 43 -11.88 -3.10 3.19
CA LEU A 43 -11.68 -1.84 3.91
C LEU A 43 -10.34 -1.19 3.51
N MET A 44 -9.24 -1.95 3.52
CA MET A 44 -7.92 -1.43 3.12
C MET A 44 -7.91 -0.91 1.69
N ARG A 45 -8.57 -1.59 0.75
CA ARG A 45 -8.68 -1.14 -0.65
C ARG A 45 -9.51 0.14 -0.79
N MET A 46 -10.54 0.35 0.04
CA MET A 46 -11.25 1.62 0.09
C MET A 46 -10.37 2.74 0.65
N LEU A 47 -9.59 2.48 1.71
CA LEU A 47 -8.62 3.43 2.27
C LEU A 47 -7.50 3.78 1.27
N CYS A 48 -7.19 2.89 0.33
CA CYS A 48 -6.23 3.14 -0.75
C CYS A 48 -6.82 3.86 -1.96
N ALA A 49 -8.10 4.23 -1.94
CA ALA A 49 -8.83 4.76 -3.09
C ALA A 49 -8.75 3.86 -4.35
N ILE A 50 -8.61 2.53 -4.15
CA ILE A 50 -8.63 1.51 -5.21
C ILE A 50 -10.04 0.98 -5.42
N LEU A 51 -10.87 1.04 -4.37
CA LEU A 51 -12.23 0.54 -4.35
C LEU A 51 -13.15 1.65 -3.82
N GLU A 52 -14.18 1.98 -4.60
CA GLU A 52 -15.20 2.93 -4.17
C GLU A 52 -16.13 2.32 -3.11
N SER A 53 -16.49 3.11 -2.11
CA SER A 53 -17.51 2.76 -1.13
C SER A 53 -18.91 2.72 -1.78
N THR A 54 -19.83 1.97 -1.21
CA THR A 54 -21.26 2.02 -1.56
C THR A 54 -21.91 3.24 -0.93
N SER A 55 -21.50 3.57 0.30
CA SER A 55 -21.89 4.78 1.02
C SER A 55 -20.83 5.15 2.06
N GLY A 56 -20.92 6.36 2.58
CA GLY A 56 -19.89 6.92 3.46
C GLY A 56 -18.66 7.35 2.68
N GLU A 57 -17.74 7.99 3.36
CA GLU A 57 -16.55 8.59 2.75
C GLU A 57 -15.29 8.42 3.61
N VAL A 58 -14.14 8.59 2.98
CA VAL A 58 -12.85 8.65 3.65
C VAL A 58 -12.25 10.03 3.43
N LEU A 59 -11.90 10.71 4.53
CA LEU A 59 -11.34 12.06 4.49
C LEU A 59 -9.88 12.04 4.96
N TRP A 60 -9.01 12.63 4.18
CA TRP A 60 -7.62 12.90 4.52
C TRP A 60 -7.46 14.39 4.86
N ASN A 61 -7.18 14.70 6.13
CA ASN A 61 -7.11 16.09 6.62
C ASN A 61 -8.34 16.91 6.20
N GLY A 62 -9.54 16.34 6.33
CA GLY A 62 -10.81 16.98 6.02
C GLY A 62 -11.19 17.06 4.53
N LYS A 63 -10.41 16.44 3.64
CA LYS A 63 -10.72 16.37 2.20
C LYS A 63 -10.94 14.94 1.77
N GLU A 64 -11.97 14.70 0.97
CA GLU A 64 -12.29 13.37 0.44
C GLU A 64 -11.15 12.83 -0.44
N ILE A 65 -10.71 11.59 -0.15
CA ILE A 65 -9.53 10.99 -0.79
C ILE A 65 -9.71 10.79 -2.29
N THR A 66 -10.93 10.54 -2.77
CA THR A 66 -11.22 10.38 -4.20
C THR A 66 -11.05 11.70 -4.95
N SER A 67 -11.43 12.82 -4.33
CA SER A 67 -11.26 14.15 -4.90
C SER A 67 -9.79 14.61 -4.96
N LEU A 68 -8.95 14.11 -4.03
CA LEU A 68 -7.52 14.40 -4.01
C LEU A 68 -6.73 13.69 -5.11
N GLY A 69 -7.21 12.56 -5.61
CA GLY A 69 -6.63 11.84 -6.73
C GLY A 69 -5.13 11.53 -6.56
N ALA A 70 -4.30 12.15 -7.38
CA ALA A 70 -2.84 11.95 -7.36
C ALA A 70 -2.19 12.41 -6.05
N ASP A 71 -2.66 13.49 -5.45
CA ASP A 71 -2.10 14.03 -4.21
C ASP A 71 -2.24 13.04 -3.05
N TYR A 72 -3.38 12.36 -2.96
CA TYR A 72 -3.55 11.30 -1.97
C TYR A 72 -2.65 10.09 -2.26
N ARG A 73 -2.55 9.66 -3.53
CA ARG A 73 -1.66 8.54 -3.91
C ARG A 73 -0.18 8.83 -3.63
N ASN A 74 0.24 10.09 -3.69
CA ASN A 74 1.62 10.50 -3.37
C ASN A 74 1.96 10.33 -1.89
N VAL A 75 0.98 10.42 -0.99
CA VAL A 75 1.20 10.22 0.46
C VAL A 75 0.92 8.79 0.92
N LEU A 76 0.50 7.90 0.00
CA LEU A 76 0.10 6.53 0.28
C LEU A 76 1.18 5.53 -0.16
N GLY A 77 1.52 4.60 0.73
CA GLY A 77 2.20 3.35 0.43
C GLY A 77 1.24 2.17 0.64
N TYR A 78 1.18 1.26 -0.32
CA TYR A 78 0.30 0.11 -0.22
C TYR A 78 1.02 -1.18 -0.63
N LEU A 79 0.92 -2.19 0.23
CA LEU A 79 1.29 -3.57 -0.06
C LEU A 79 0.02 -4.43 -0.02
N PRO A 80 -0.50 -4.89 -1.17
CA PRO A 80 -1.63 -5.81 -1.21
C PRO A 80 -1.23 -7.22 -0.75
N GLN A 81 -2.20 -8.03 -0.33
CA GLN A 81 -2.01 -9.43 0.03
C GLN A 81 -1.36 -10.22 -1.10
N ASP A 82 -1.86 -10.05 -2.33
CA ASP A 82 -1.26 -10.59 -3.55
C ASP A 82 -0.40 -9.50 -4.22
N PHE A 83 0.85 -9.45 -3.83
CA PHE A 83 1.81 -8.52 -4.40
C PHE A 83 2.27 -8.97 -5.78
N GLY A 84 1.82 -8.23 -6.81
CA GLY A 84 2.25 -8.44 -8.20
C GLY A 84 3.68 -7.93 -8.42
N TYR A 85 4.53 -8.77 -8.98
CA TYR A 85 5.91 -8.42 -9.35
C TYR A 85 6.23 -8.94 -10.75
N TYR A 86 7.25 -8.35 -11.39
CA TYR A 86 7.77 -8.84 -12.67
C TYR A 86 8.84 -9.91 -12.41
N PRO A 87 8.56 -11.20 -12.71
CA PRO A 87 9.42 -12.32 -12.30
C PRO A 87 10.85 -12.23 -12.82
N ASN A 88 11.03 -11.64 -14.01
CA ASN A 88 12.32 -11.53 -14.68
C ASN A 88 13.11 -10.25 -14.33
N TYR A 89 12.50 -9.32 -13.61
CA TYR A 89 13.21 -8.14 -13.11
C TYR A 89 14.04 -8.53 -11.89
N THR A 90 15.19 -7.88 -11.72
CA THR A 90 15.91 -7.88 -10.46
C THR A 90 15.14 -7.02 -9.43
N ALA A 91 15.45 -7.17 -8.15
CA ALA A 91 14.81 -6.34 -7.13
C ALA A 91 15.07 -4.85 -7.37
N MET A 92 16.29 -4.50 -7.77
CA MET A 92 16.62 -3.11 -8.13
C MET A 92 15.83 -2.62 -9.35
N GLU A 93 15.78 -3.38 -10.44
CA GLU A 93 15.01 -3.03 -11.64
C GLU A 93 13.54 -2.85 -11.33
N PHE A 94 12.96 -3.72 -10.49
CA PHE A 94 11.57 -3.61 -10.08
C PHE A 94 11.30 -2.32 -9.30
N LEU A 95 12.15 -2.00 -8.30
CA LEU A 95 12.01 -0.75 -7.53
C LEU A 95 12.19 0.49 -8.42
N MET A 96 13.14 0.47 -9.34
CA MET A 96 13.35 1.57 -10.29
C MET A 96 12.15 1.76 -11.23
N TYR A 97 11.53 0.65 -11.68
CA TYR A 97 10.33 0.69 -12.49
C TYR A 97 9.15 1.32 -11.73
N VAL A 98 8.90 0.87 -10.48
CA VAL A 98 7.83 1.44 -9.66
C VAL A 98 8.09 2.91 -9.32
N ALA A 99 9.34 3.27 -9.04
CA ALA A 99 9.73 4.66 -8.81
C ALA A 99 9.44 5.56 -10.03
N ALA A 100 9.71 5.06 -11.25
CA ALA A 100 9.37 5.78 -12.48
C ALA A 100 7.86 5.98 -12.64
N LEU A 101 7.04 4.97 -12.33
CA LEU A 101 5.58 5.09 -12.33
C LEU A 101 5.07 6.13 -11.31
N LYS A 102 5.79 6.29 -10.20
CA LYS A 102 5.50 7.29 -9.17
C LYS A 102 6.06 8.69 -9.50
N GLY A 103 6.73 8.85 -10.65
CA GLY A 103 7.34 10.12 -11.05
C GLY A 103 8.58 10.51 -10.24
N ILE A 104 9.24 9.57 -9.56
CA ILE A 104 10.46 9.85 -8.79
C ILE A 104 11.64 9.98 -9.77
N PRO A 105 12.42 11.09 -9.74
CA PRO A 105 13.59 11.26 -10.59
C PRO A 105 14.60 10.12 -10.43
N LYS A 106 15.22 9.69 -11.53
CA LYS A 106 16.05 8.48 -11.60
C LYS A 106 17.15 8.42 -10.54
N ASP A 107 17.85 9.53 -10.30
CA ASP A 107 18.94 9.56 -9.32
C ASP A 107 18.43 9.43 -7.88
N MET A 108 17.32 10.10 -7.57
CA MET A 108 16.65 9.98 -6.29
C MET A 108 16.07 8.57 -6.11
N ALA A 109 15.47 8.00 -7.16
CA ALA A 109 14.93 6.65 -7.16
C ALA A 109 16.01 5.62 -6.86
N LYS A 110 17.18 5.71 -7.50
CA LYS A 110 18.31 4.80 -7.30
C LYS A 110 18.83 4.86 -5.87
N LYS A 111 19.01 6.07 -5.33
CA LYS A 111 19.43 6.27 -3.94
C LYS A 111 18.42 5.65 -2.99
N ARG A 112 17.14 5.98 -3.16
CA ARG A 112 16.05 5.48 -2.31
C ARG A 112 15.88 3.97 -2.40
N ALA A 113 16.00 3.38 -3.59
CA ALA A 113 15.93 1.93 -3.77
C ALA A 113 17.06 1.20 -3.03
N ASN A 114 18.30 1.71 -3.07
CA ASN A 114 19.42 1.15 -2.31
C ASN A 114 19.17 1.21 -0.80
N GLU A 115 18.76 2.37 -0.28
CA GLU A 115 18.41 2.54 1.14
C GLU A 115 17.33 1.54 1.58
N LEU A 116 16.27 1.39 0.78
CA LEU A 116 15.18 0.49 1.11
C LEU A 116 15.57 -0.99 1.02
N LEU A 117 16.38 -1.37 0.04
CA LEU A 117 16.92 -2.74 -0.04
C LEU A 117 17.81 -3.06 1.15
N GLU A 118 18.54 -2.09 1.68
CA GLU A 118 19.31 -2.26 2.93
C GLU A 118 18.38 -2.44 4.13
N VAL A 119 17.38 -1.56 4.29
CA VAL A 119 16.39 -1.63 5.38
C VAL A 119 15.68 -2.98 5.41
N VAL A 120 15.30 -3.53 4.24
CA VAL A 120 14.63 -4.83 4.18
C VAL A 120 15.60 -6.03 4.11
N GLY A 121 16.93 -5.80 4.21
CA GLY A 121 17.94 -6.85 4.24
C GLY A 121 18.11 -7.61 2.92
N LEU A 122 17.98 -6.94 1.78
CA LEU A 122 18.08 -7.50 0.42
C LEU A 122 19.21 -6.91 -0.42
N SER A 123 20.10 -6.10 0.14
CA SER A 123 21.22 -5.46 -0.59
C SER A 123 22.09 -6.48 -1.34
N ASN A 124 22.42 -7.62 -0.71
CA ASN A 124 23.27 -8.65 -1.29
C ASN A 124 22.65 -9.38 -2.50
N VAL A 125 21.33 -9.24 -2.68
CA VAL A 125 20.56 -9.89 -3.74
C VAL A 125 19.83 -8.89 -4.64
N ALA A 126 20.14 -7.61 -4.51
CA ALA A 126 19.51 -6.51 -5.27
C ALA A 126 19.49 -6.76 -6.79
N ASN A 127 20.54 -7.37 -7.33
CA ASN A 127 20.71 -7.68 -8.75
C ASN A 127 20.26 -9.11 -9.13
N LYS A 128 19.64 -9.87 -8.22
CA LYS A 128 19.06 -11.17 -8.52
C LYS A 128 17.60 -11.03 -8.93
N LYS A 129 17.17 -11.90 -9.86
CA LYS A 129 15.79 -11.91 -10.36
C LYS A 129 14.80 -12.27 -9.26
N VAL A 130 13.71 -11.51 -9.14
CA VAL A 130 12.69 -11.69 -8.09
C VAL A 130 12.05 -13.08 -8.14
N LYS A 131 11.99 -13.72 -9.31
CA LYS A 131 11.50 -15.12 -9.42
C LYS A 131 12.30 -16.13 -8.59
N THR A 132 13.57 -15.82 -8.28
CA THR A 132 14.44 -16.72 -7.48
C THR A 132 14.30 -16.48 -5.97
N PHE A 133 13.48 -15.50 -5.57
CA PHE A 133 13.31 -15.13 -4.16
C PHE A 133 12.33 -16.07 -3.46
N SER A 134 12.58 -16.32 -2.18
CA SER A 134 11.60 -16.96 -1.30
C SER A 134 10.36 -16.06 -1.12
N GLY A 135 9.26 -16.63 -0.60
CA GLY A 135 8.05 -15.87 -0.31
C GLY A 135 8.33 -14.64 0.56
N GLY A 136 9.06 -14.83 1.67
CA GLY A 136 9.44 -13.73 2.56
C GLY A 136 10.37 -12.70 1.91
N MET A 137 11.24 -13.08 0.99
CA MET A 137 12.06 -12.12 0.22
C MET A 137 11.20 -11.31 -0.73
N LYS A 138 10.25 -11.95 -1.44
CA LYS A 138 9.31 -11.24 -2.32
C LYS A 138 8.49 -10.23 -1.54
N GLN A 139 8.02 -10.61 -0.36
CA GLN A 139 7.25 -9.73 0.51
C GLN A 139 8.07 -8.52 0.96
N ARG A 140 9.35 -8.72 1.32
CA ARG A 140 10.26 -7.64 1.65
C ARG A 140 10.50 -6.68 0.48
N VAL A 141 10.57 -7.16 -0.77
CA VAL A 141 10.56 -6.30 -1.97
C VAL A 141 9.26 -5.50 -2.06
N GLY A 142 8.12 -6.13 -1.74
CA GLY A 142 6.82 -5.46 -1.70
C GLY A 142 6.75 -4.36 -0.64
N ILE A 143 7.32 -4.59 0.55
CA ILE A 143 7.43 -3.55 1.58
C ILE A 143 8.32 -2.40 1.08
N ALA A 144 9.47 -2.70 0.48
CA ALA A 144 10.36 -1.68 -0.07
C ALA A 144 9.64 -0.81 -1.13
N GLN A 145 8.88 -1.43 -2.05
CA GLN A 145 8.13 -0.66 -3.06
C GLN A 145 7.05 0.23 -2.43
N ALA A 146 6.38 -0.22 -1.37
CA ALA A 146 5.37 0.58 -0.67
C ALA A 146 5.97 1.83 0.01
N LEU A 147 7.26 1.78 0.36
CA LEU A 147 7.99 2.87 1.02
C LEU A 147 8.73 3.82 0.08
N LEU A 148 8.71 3.58 -1.24
CA LEU A 148 9.51 4.35 -2.21
C LEU A 148 9.28 5.86 -2.17
N ASN A 149 8.04 6.28 -2.08
CA ASN A 149 7.64 7.70 -2.07
C ASN A 149 7.63 8.33 -0.67
N ASN A 150 8.24 7.67 0.33
CA ASN A 150 8.23 8.12 1.72
C ASN A 150 6.81 8.45 2.22
N PRO A 151 5.88 7.49 2.20
CA PRO A 151 4.47 7.74 2.42
C PRO A 151 4.16 8.25 3.82
N GLY A 152 3.17 9.14 3.94
CA GLY A 152 2.60 9.54 5.22
C GLY A 152 1.61 8.52 5.77
N ILE A 153 1.04 7.67 4.88
CA ILE A 153 0.15 6.55 5.22
C ILE A 153 0.73 5.29 4.60
N LEU A 154 0.92 4.25 5.41
CA LEU A 154 1.35 2.93 4.95
C LEU A 154 0.28 1.90 5.30
N ILE A 155 -0.24 1.22 4.29
CA ILE A 155 -1.22 0.15 4.44
C ILE A 155 -0.57 -1.16 3.97
N LEU A 156 -0.55 -2.14 4.87
CA LEU A 156 0.01 -3.47 4.60
C LEU A 156 -1.10 -4.51 4.82
N ASP A 157 -1.45 -5.24 3.78
CA ASP A 157 -2.46 -6.30 3.83
C ASP A 157 -1.76 -7.64 3.96
N GLU A 158 -1.83 -8.26 5.15
CA GLU A 158 -1.17 -9.53 5.52
C GLU A 158 0.35 -9.54 5.19
N PRO A 159 1.17 -8.70 5.85
CA PRO A 159 2.60 -8.54 5.52
C PRO A 159 3.50 -9.71 5.98
N THR A 160 2.95 -10.85 6.36
CA THR A 160 3.68 -12.03 6.90
C THR A 160 3.59 -13.24 5.98
#